data_53c215aa6f8266cc25da4f364bea382e
#
_entry.id   53c215aa6f8266cc25da4f364bea382e
#
_cell.length_a   1.000
_cell.length_b   1.000
_cell.length_c   1.000
_cell.angle_alpha   90.00
_cell.angle_beta   90.00
_cell.angle_gamma   90.00
#
_symmetry.space_group_name_H-M   'P 1'
#
loop_
_entity.id
_entity.type
_entity.pdbx_description
1 polymer ?
#
loop_
_entity_poly.entity_id
_entity_poly.type
_entity_poly.pdbx_seq_one_letter_code
_entity_poly.pdbx_strand_id
1 'polypeptide(L)'
;MMPHIRIAPKRLMRILLWSFAAIALLIGAFFVGRLILLHAPTSDRSPGTISRSYPELREVEGKPLSFAELLTFFQKLAREKGAEYAFGALRVAKLPPNTDLHLLGHTVGDELYKQKGLHGVTVCTNDFRNACSHSIVIGLLTEKGEGALPTITEACARAPGGSGAYTMCFHGLGHGVLAYAGYDLDRAVEMCGKTGTRGEAPQCIGGAIMEMISGGGHNHELWSKQRTKYLRKENPLAACQTQAMPADGRIFCLIYITPYLWEAAGADIGSPTGKDFSASFRFCDALAADDAAGRDACFGGFGKEFTTLANNRDI
;
A
#
# COMPACT_ATOMS: atom_id res chain seq x y z
N MET A 1 -48.04 -4.40 44.03
CA MET A 1 -47.23 -3.87 45.17
C MET A 1 -45.81 -4.38 45.03
N MET A 2 -44.88 -3.50 44.63
CA MET A 2 -43.45 -3.87 44.58
C MET A 2 -42.82 -3.63 45.99
N PRO A 3 -42.03 -4.57 46.51
CA PRO A 3 -41.39 -4.42 47.80
C PRO A 3 -40.27 -3.35 47.71
N HIS A 4 -40.36 -2.27 48.53
CA HIS A 4 -39.28 -1.29 48.70
C HIS A 4 -38.15 -1.93 49.51
N ILE A 5 -37.08 -2.29 48.84
CA ILE A 5 -35.85 -2.79 49.48
C ILE A 5 -35.15 -1.58 50.11
N ARG A 6 -35.24 -1.38 51.41
CA ARG A 6 -34.48 -0.41 52.20
C ARG A 6 -33.09 -0.98 52.45
N ILE A 7 -32.07 -0.47 51.76
CA ILE A 7 -30.68 -0.81 52.05
C ILE A 7 -30.23 -0.05 53.29
N ALA A 8 -29.73 -0.76 54.28
CA ALA A 8 -29.24 -0.14 55.52
C ALA A 8 -28.06 0.83 55.21
N PRO A 9 -28.02 2.04 55.78
CA PRO A 9 -27.05 3.09 55.43
C PRO A 9 -25.59 2.63 55.57
N LYS A 10 -25.27 1.74 56.50
CA LYS A 10 -23.93 1.16 56.66
C LYS A 10 -23.51 0.24 55.50
N ARG A 11 -24.47 -0.46 54.84
CA ARG A 11 -24.16 -1.27 53.66
C ARG A 11 -23.95 -0.41 52.45
N LEU A 12 -24.74 0.64 52.26
CA LEU A 12 -24.58 1.59 51.15
C LEU A 12 -23.23 2.30 51.19
N MET A 13 -22.80 2.74 52.39
CA MET A 13 -21.51 3.38 52.56
C MET A 13 -20.31 2.45 52.27
N ARG A 14 -20.42 1.17 52.62
CA ARG A 14 -19.38 0.19 52.30
C ARG A 14 -19.31 -0.05 50.79
N ILE A 15 -20.43 -0.16 50.10
CA ILE A 15 -20.49 -0.34 48.63
C ILE A 15 -19.86 0.88 47.94
N LEU A 16 -20.18 2.09 48.34
CA LEU A 16 -19.59 3.32 47.82
C LEU A 16 -18.07 3.37 48.02
N LEU A 17 -17.57 3.03 49.21
CA LEU A 17 -16.13 3.01 49.51
C LEU A 17 -15.38 1.98 48.65
N TRP A 18 -15.95 0.77 48.44
CA TRP A 18 -15.33 -0.23 47.61
C TRP A 18 -15.36 0.17 46.13
N SER A 19 -16.44 0.83 45.66
CA SER A 19 -16.52 1.36 44.27
C SER A 19 -15.48 2.46 44.04
N PHE A 20 -15.30 3.39 44.98
CA PHE A 20 -14.25 4.42 44.87
C PHE A 20 -12.85 3.84 44.84
N ALA A 21 -12.55 2.83 45.70
CA ALA A 21 -11.27 2.14 45.69
C ALA A 21 -10.99 1.41 44.40
N ALA A 22 -11.98 0.74 43.80
CA ALA A 22 -11.86 0.07 42.51
C ALA A 22 -11.61 1.04 41.35
N ILE A 23 -12.33 2.18 41.34
CA ILE A 23 -12.13 3.24 40.35
C ILE A 23 -10.72 3.84 40.44
N ALA A 24 -10.26 4.13 41.65
CA ALA A 24 -8.92 4.68 41.88
C ALA A 24 -7.81 3.71 41.41
N LEU A 25 -7.99 2.39 41.63
CA LEU A 25 -7.07 1.35 41.13
C LEU A 25 -7.06 1.26 39.62
N LEU A 26 -8.22 1.36 38.96
CA LEU A 26 -8.32 1.36 37.48
C LEU A 26 -7.66 2.60 36.88
N ILE A 27 -7.87 3.77 37.46
CA ILE A 27 -7.22 5.01 37.04
C ILE A 27 -5.70 4.90 37.20
N GLY A 28 -5.24 4.40 38.38
CA GLY A 28 -3.80 4.18 38.66
C GLY A 28 -3.17 3.21 37.62
N ALA A 29 -3.82 2.08 37.33
CA ALA A 29 -3.36 1.12 36.35
C ALA A 29 -3.30 1.71 34.94
N PHE A 30 -4.28 2.57 34.57
CA PHE A 30 -4.29 3.27 33.28
C PHE A 30 -3.12 4.25 33.14
N PHE A 31 -2.82 5.04 34.20
CA PHE A 31 -1.69 5.97 34.19
C PHE A 31 -0.35 5.25 34.20
N VAL A 32 -0.19 4.17 34.96
CA VAL A 32 1.04 3.35 34.96
C VAL A 32 1.23 2.67 33.59
N GLY A 33 0.17 2.12 32.99
CA GLY A 33 0.22 1.53 31.64
C GLY A 33 0.63 2.56 30.58
N ARG A 34 0.10 3.78 30.68
CA ARG A 34 0.46 4.88 29.78
C ARG A 34 1.91 5.35 29.98
N LEU A 35 2.40 5.35 31.22
CA LEU A 35 3.79 5.70 31.53
C LEU A 35 4.76 4.66 30.96
N ILE A 36 4.42 3.37 31.03
CA ILE A 36 5.22 2.26 30.49
C ILE A 36 5.24 2.35 28.96
N LEU A 37 4.11 2.67 28.31
CA LEU A 37 4.04 2.86 26.86
C LEU A 37 4.83 4.08 26.38
N LEU A 38 4.89 5.15 27.18
CA LEU A 38 5.67 6.37 26.86
C LEU A 38 7.17 6.19 27.11
N HIS A 39 7.57 5.20 27.93
CA HIS A 39 8.96 4.86 28.22
C HIS A 39 9.40 3.54 27.57
N ALA A 40 8.60 2.96 26.65
CA ALA A 40 9.12 1.92 25.79
C ALA A 40 10.35 2.48 25.08
N PRO A 41 11.54 1.86 25.20
CA PRO A 41 12.72 2.37 24.56
C PRO A 41 12.43 2.44 23.06
N THR A 42 12.28 3.66 22.53
CA THR A 42 12.47 3.88 21.11
C THR A 42 13.82 3.28 20.80
N SER A 43 13.85 2.23 19.99
CA SER A 43 15.12 1.66 19.57
C SER A 43 15.86 2.78 18.84
N ASP A 44 16.71 3.45 19.59
CA ASP A 44 17.62 4.48 19.10
C ASP A 44 18.63 3.76 18.19
N ARG A 45 18.21 3.52 16.96
CA ARG A 45 19.08 3.01 15.90
C ARG A 45 19.99 4.16 15.53
N SER A 46 21.07 4.34 16.28
CA SER A 46 22.09 5.31 15.90
C SER A 46 22.58 4.99 14.47
N PRO A 47 22.59 5.98 13.57
CA PRO A 47 22.93 5.78 12.15
C PRO A 47 24.29 5.10 11.92
N GLY A 48 25.21 5.21 12.88
CA GLY A 48 26.54 4.64 12.77
C GLY A 48 26.65 3.12 12.96
N THR A 49 25.66 2.48 13.63
CA THR A 49 25.71 1.04 13.91
C THR A 49 25.17 0.22 12.72
N ILE A 50 24.25 0.81 11.94
CA ILE A 50 23.57 0.14 10.83
C ILE A 50 24.49 0.04 9.61
N SER A 51 25.29 1.07 9.33
CA SER A 51 26.28 1.09 8.23
C SER A 51 27.38 0.01 8.37
N ARG A 52 27.59 -0.53 9.58
CA ARG A 52 28.54 -1.63 9.81
C ARG A 52 28.01 -2.99 9.37
N SER A 53 26.69 -3.16 9.30
CA SER A 53 26.07 -4.44 8.90
C SER A 53 26.02 -4.62 7.40
N TYR A 54 26.10 -3.52 6.61
CA TYR A 54 26.02 -3.53 5.14
C TYR A 54 27.14 -2.67 4.56
N PRO A 55 28.41 -3.16 4.57
CA PRO A 55 29.57 -2.39 4.13
C PRO A 55 29.48 -1.95 2.66
N GLU A 56 28.73 -2.67 1.83
CA GLU A 56 28.53 -2.39 0.41
C GLU A 56 27.78 -1.05 0.19
N LEU A 57 27.00 -0.58 1.16
CA LEU A 57 26.29 0.70 1.05
C LEU A 57 27.23 1.90 0.88
N ARG A 58 28.49 1.79 1.26
CA ARG A 58 29.52 2.81 0.98
C ARG A 58 29.72 3.07 -0.52
N GLU A 59 29.29 2.15 -1.36
CA GLU A 59 29.36 2.31 -2.82
C GLU A 59 28.30 3.26 -3.34
N VAL A 60 27.20 3.50 -2.60
CA VAL A 60 26.06 4.30 -3.05
C VAL A 60 25.74 5.50 -2.14
N GLU A 61 26.01 5.41 -0.84
CA GLU A 61 25.69 6.47 0.10
C GLU A 61 26.55 7.73 -0.12
N GLY A 62 25.86 8.88 -0.15
CA GLY A 62 26.54 10.19 -0.34
C GLY A 62 27.07 10.44 -1.75
N LYS A 63 26.73 9.59 -2.73
CA LYS A 63 27.16 9.74 -4.12
C LYS A 63 26.02 10.22 -5.01
N PRO A 64 26.28 11.06 -6.02
CA PRO A 64 25.27 11.52 -6.97
C PRO A 64 25.01 10.45 -8.04
N LEU A 65 24.46 9.31 -7.65
CA LEU A 65 24.16 8.20 -8.55
C LEU A 65 22.82 8.43 -9.24
N SER A 66 22.74 8.03 -10.51
CA SER A 66 21.49 7.93 -11.24
C SER A 66 20.64 6.77 -10.70
N PHE A 67 19.34 6.84 -10.94
CA PHE A 67 18.43 5.76 -10.55
C PHE A 67 18.80 4.42 -11.20
N ALA A 68 19.26 4.42 -12.45
CA ALA A 68 19.73 3.20 -13.14
C ALA A 68 20.95 2.57 -12.49
N GLU A 69 21.88 3.36 -11.95
CA GLU A 69 23.04 2.86 -11.21
C GLU A 69 22.60 2.24 -9.88
N LEU A 70 21.65 2.87 -9.18
CA LEU A 70 21.07 2.32 -7.94
C LEU A 70 20.35 0.98 -8.20
N LEU A 71 19.54 0.89 -9.27
CA LEU A 71 18.92 -0.38 -9.69
C LEU A 71 19.97 -1.47 -9.91
N THR A 72 21.00 -1.15 -10.68
CA THR A 72 22.10 -2.09 -10.99
C THR A 72 22.81 -2.55 -9.71
N PHE A 73 23.09 -1.61 -8.79
CA PHE A 73 23.74 -1.92 -7.51
C PHE A 73 22.91 -2.88 -6.67
N PHE A 74 21.62 -2.57 -6.41
CA PHE A 74 20.79 -3.41 -5.57
C PHE A 74 20.47 -4.76 -6.21
N GLN A 75 20.32 -4.81 -7.53
CA GLN A 75 20.15 -6.08 -8.25
C GLN A 75 21.40 -6.96 -8.14
N LYS A 76 22.60 -6.38 -8.32
CA LYS A 76 23.87 -7.08 -8.13
C LYS A 76 24.02 -7.57 -6.69
N LEU A 77 23.76 -6.70 -5.71
CA LEU A 77 23.84 -7.06 -4.29
C LEU A 77 22.91 -8.22 -3.96
N ALA A 78 21.68 -8.21 -4.48
CA ALA A 78 20.69 -9.27 -4.29
C ALA A 78 21.15 -10.62 -4.89
N ARG A 79 21.86 -10.59 -6.02
CA ARG A 79 22.39 -11.80 -6.66
C ARG A 79 23.61 -12.36 -5.94
N GLU A 80 24.52 -11.49 -5.50
CA GLU A 80 25.81 -11.90 -4.92
C GLU A 80 25.73 -12.23 -3.43
N LYS A 81 24.92 -11.49 -2.66
CA LYS A 81 24.81 -11.64 -1.19
C LYS A 81 23.47 -12.24 -0.75
N GLY A 82 22.55 -12.41 -1.67
CA GLY A 82 21.17 -12.84 -1.41
C GLY A 82 20.19 -11.67 -1.32
N ALA A 83 18.99 -11.91 -1.83
CA ALA A 83 17.95 -10.86 -1.91
C ALA A 83 17.44 -10.43 -0.53
N GLU A 84 17.40 -11.34 0.46
CA GLU A 84 17.08 -10.99 1.84
C GLU A 84 18.08 -10.00 2.45
N TYR A 85 19.38 -10.23 2.19
CA TYR A 85 20.45 -9.31 2.59
C TYR A 85 20.30 -7.94 1.91
N ALA A 86 20.06 -7.93 0.60
CA ALA A 86 19.87 -6.71 -0.16
C ALA A 86 18.61 -5.93 0.28
N PHE A 87 17.52 -6.62 0.65
CA PHE A 87 16.33 -6.00 1.21
C PHE A 87 16.63 -5.33 2.56
N GLY A 88 17.36 -5.99 3.44
CA GLY A 88 17.85 -5.41 4.69
C GLY A 88 18.74 -4.19 4.48
N ALA A 89 19.65 -4.24 3.50
CA ALA A 89 20.50 -3.12 3.12
C ALA A 89 19.69 -1.93 2.60
N LEU A 90 18.72 -2.17 1.69
CA LEU A 90 17.86 -1.13 1.13
C LEU A 90 17.06 -0.39 2.22
N ARG A 91 16.58 -1.12 3.24
CA ARG A 91 15.81 -0.54 4.36
C ARG A 91 16.58 0.50 5.19
N VAL A 92 17.90 0.48 5.13
CA VAL A 92 18.75 1.36 5.95
C VAL A 92 19.64 2.28 5.12
N ALA A 93 19.62 2.10 3.79
CA ALA A 93 20.42 2.89 2.87
C ALA A 93 20.02 4.37 2.88
N LYS A 94 21.02 5.25 2.95
CA LYS A 94 20.84 6.70 2.83
C LYS A 94 21.04 7.08 1.36
N LEU A 95 19.95 6.98 0.60
CA LEU A 95 19.96 7.28 -0.83
C LEU A 95 19.63 8.77 -1.10
N PRO A 96 19.93 9.28 -2.32
CA PRO A 96 19.60 10.65 -2.70
C PRO A 96 18.10 10.95 -2.48
N PRO A 97 17.74 12.20 -2.11
CA PRO A 97 16.36 12.64 -2.04
C PRO A 97 15.60 12.32 -3.34
N ASN A 98 14.33 11.99 -3.24
CA ASN A 98 13.45 11.60 -4.36
C ASN A 98 13.84 10.30 -5.09
N THR A 99 14.74 9.47 -4.52
CA THR A 99 14.95 8.10 -5.04
C THR A 99 13.64 7.31 -4.96
N ASP A 100 13.26 6.65 -6.05
CA ASP A 100 12.10 5.75 -6.05
C ASP A 100 12.41 4.44 -5.31
N LEU A 101 12.25 4.49 -3.98
CA LEU A 101 12.46 3.34 -3.10
C LEU A 101 11.47 2.20 -3.39
N HIS A 102 10.28 2.51 -3.91
CA HIS A 102 9.30 1.49 -4.26
C HIS A 102 9.79 0.62 -5.41
N LEU A 103 10.30 1.24 -6.47
CA LEU A 103 10.85 0.51 -7.61
C LEU A 103 12.14 -0.25 -7.26
N LEU A 104 13.00 0.28 -6.37
CA LEU A 104 14.13 -0.46 -5.82
C LEU A 104 13.65 -1.68 -5.00
N GLY A 105 12.58 -1.51 -4.23
CA GLY A 105 11.94 -2.60 -3.48
C GLY A 105 11.44 -3.72 -4.39
N HIS A 106 10.83 -3.38 -5.54
CA HIS A 106 10.48 -4.35 -6.58
C HIS A 106 11.71 -5.09 -7.12
N THR A 107 12.78 -4.35 -7.46
CA THR A 107 14.00 -4.95 -8.00
C THR A 107 14.57 -6.03 -7.07
N VAL A 108 14.61 -5.76 -5.77
CA VAL A 108 15.08 -6.73 -4.76
C VAL A 108 14.05 -7.84 -4.56
N GLY A 109 12.76 -7.51 -4.57
CA GLY A 109 11.66 -8.48 -4.46
C GLY A 109 11.63 -9.49 -5.60
N ASP A 110 11.93 -9.07 -6.83
CA ASP A 110 12.02 -9.94 -8.00
C ASP A 110 13.17 -10.97 -7.85
N GLU A 111 14.32 -10.53 -7.34
CA GLU A 111 15.43 -11.44 -7.05
C GLU A 111 15.09 -12.36 -5.86
N LEU A 112 14.33 -11.87 -4.87
CA LEU A 112 13.84 -12.68 -3.75
C LEU A 112 12.87 -13.78 -4.23
N TYR A 113 11.97 -13.46 -5.16
CA TYR A 113 11.10 -14.46 -5.78
C TYR A 113 11.90 -15.53 -6.51
N LYS A 114 12.90 -15.15 -7.31
CA LYS A 114 13.78 -16.10 -8.00
C LYS A 114 14.52 -17.05 -7.05
N GLN A 115 14.92 -16.53 -5.88
CA GLN A 115 15.70 -17.29 -4.89
C GLN A 115 14.84 -18.15 -3.97
N LYS A 116 13.65 -17.68 -3.58
CA LYS A 116 12.82 -18.31 -2.53
C LYS A 116 11.39 -18.65 -2.99
N GLY A 117 11.02 -18.28 -4.22
CA GLY A 117 9.65 -18.43 -4.70
C GLY A 117 8.66 -17.73 -3.78
N LEU A 118 7.47 -18.30 -3.63
CA LEU A 118 6.41 -17.75 -2.76
C LEU A 118 6.84 -17.63 -1.28
N HIS A 119 7.77 -18.49 -0.82
CA HIS A 119 8.26 -18.42 0.56
C HIS A 119 8.96 -17.09 0.88
N GLY A 120 9.44 -16.39 -0.14
CA GLY A 120 9.99 -15.03 -0.01
C GLY A 120 9.05 -14.02 0.64
N VAL A 121 7.73 -14.22 0.58
CA VAL A 121 6.76 -13.32 1.21
C VAL A 121 6.98 -13.15 2.72
N THR A 122 7.54 -14.17 3.38
CA THR A 122 7.82 -14.13 4.83
C THR A 122 8.98 -13.20 5.22
N VAL A 123 9.79 -12.80 4.24
CA VAL A 123 10.90 -11.83 4.41
C VAL A 123 10.40 -10.40 4.23
N CYS A 124 9.34 -10.22 3.43
CA CYS A 124 8.81 -8.92 3.09
C CYS A 124 8.19 -8.23 4.31
N THR A 125 8.41 -6.94 4.41
CA THR A 125 7.78 -6.04 5.37
C THR A 125 6.94 -5.01 4.62
N ASN A 126 6.27 -4.11 5.34
CA ASN A 126 5.51 -3.01 4.73
C ASN A 126 6.39 -1.85 4.22
N ASP A 127 7.71 -1.98 4.33
CA ASP A 127 8.64 -1.00 3.77
C ASP A 127 8.44 -0.85 2.26
N PHE A 128 8.76 0.33 1.75
CA PHE A 128 8.65 0.65 0.32
C PHE A 128 7.25 0.41 -0.25
N ARG A 129 6.21 0.68 0.56
CA ARG A 129 4.81 0.46 0.18
C ARG A 129 4.55 -0.98 -0.29
N ASN A 130 5.11 -1.95 0.43
CA ASN A 130 4.98 -3.39 0.18
C ASN A 130 5.54 -3.90 -1.16
N ALA A 131 6.42 -3.17 -1.82
CA ALA A 131 7.01 -3.54 -3.11
C ALA A 131 7.59 -4.96 -3.13
N CYS A 132 8.19 -5.40 -2.01
CA CYS A 132 8.73 -6.75 -1.86
C CYS A 132 7.65 -7.83 -2.04
N SER A 133 6.53 -7.73 -1.32
CA SER A 133 5.43 -8.71 -1.43
C SER A 133 4.73 -8.62 -2.78
N HIS A 134 4.66 -7.42 -3.39
CA HIS A 134 4.14 -7.24 -4.74
C HIS A 134 4.93 -8.08 -5.75
N SER A 135 6.25 -7.99 -5.74
CA SER A 135 7.10 -8.79 -6.64
C SER A 135 6.91 -10.30 -6.47
N ILE A 136 6.77 -10.77 -5.21
CA ILE A 136 6.55 -12.20 -4.95
C ILE A 136 5.25 -12.69 -5.58
N VAL A 137 4.14 -11.97 -5.38
CA VAL A 137 2.83 -12.40 -5.92
C VAL A 137 2.74 -12.23 -7.43
N ILE A 138 3.34 -11.19 -7.99
CA ILE A 138 3.46 -10.99 -9.45
C ILE A 138 4.28 -12.12 -10.06
N GLY A 139 5.43 -12.45 -9.48
CA GLY A 139 6.30 -13.52 -9.95
C GLY A 139 5.56 -14.85 -10.01
N LEU A 140 4.82 -15.23 -8.95
CA LEU A 140 4.05 -16.47 -8.92
C LEU A 140 2.92 -16.48 -9.96
N LEU A 141 2.19 -15.36 -10.09
CA LEU A 141 1.13 -15.25 -11.10
C LEU A 141 1.70 -15.38 -12.51
N THR A 142 2.83 -14.74 -12.78
CA THR A 142 3.51 -14.82 -14.10
C THR A 142 3.95 -16.24 -14.41
N GLU A 143 4.46 -16.97 -13.42
CA GLU A 143 4.96 -18.35 -13.60
C GLU A 143 3.83 -19.37 -13.72
N LYS A 144 2.80 -19.30 -12.88
CA LYS A 144 1.75 -20.32 -12.73
C LYS A 144 0.41 -19.95 -13.35
N GLY A 145 0.26 -18.69 -13.76
CA GLY A 145 -1.00 -18.18 -14.30
C GLY A 145 -2.13 -18.08 -13.27
N GLU A 146 -3.34 -17.94 -13.78
CA GLU A 146 -4.55 -17.72 -12.97
C GLU A 146 -4.81 -18.83 -11.92
N GLY A 147 -4.38 -20.05 -12.20
CA GLY A 147 -4.47 -21.18 -11.25
C GLY A 147 -3.68 -20.95 -9.95
N ALA A 148 -2.77 -19.97 -9.91
CA ALA A 148 -2.02 -19.62 -8.71
C ALA A 148 -2.83 -18.76 -7.70
N LEU A 149 -3.96 -18.17 -8.09
CA LEU A 149 -4.70 -17.23 -7.24
C LEU A 149 -5.04 -17.77 -5.84
N PRO A 150 -5.53 -19.03 -5.67
CA PRO A 150 -5.77 -19.56 -4.32
C PRO A 150 -4.50 -19.61 -3.46
N THR A 151 -3.39 -20.03 -4.05
CA THR A 151 -2.09 -20.12 -3.37
C THR A 151 -1.56 -18.73 -2.99
N ILE A 152 -1.74 -17.74 -3.86
CA ILE A 152 -1.38 -16.33 -3.60
C ILE A 152 -2.24 -15.78 -2.45
N THR A 153 -3.54 -16.01 -2.47
CA THR A 153 -4.46 -15.60 -1.39
C THR A 153 -4.01 -16.13 -0.03
N GLU A 154 -3.65 -17.41 0.03
CA GLU A 154 -3.12 -18.03 1.24
C GLU A 154 -1.78 -17.42 1.67
N ALA A 155 -0.90 -17.09 0.73
CA ALA A 155 0.39 -16.44 1.03
C ALA A 155 0.21 -15.02 1.54
N CYS A 156 -0.69 -14.24 0.95
CA CYS A 156 -1.06 -12.90 1.43
C CYS A 156 -1.56 -12.92 2.89
N ALA A 157 -2.31 -13.97 3.27
CA ALA A 157 -2.77 -14.15 4.65
C ALA A 157 -1.62 -14.34 5.66
N ARG A 158 -0.44 -14.76 5.19
CA ARG A 158 0.78 -14.95 6.01
C ARG A 158 1.79 -13.82 5.88
N ALA A 159 1.50 -12.79 5.09
CA ALA A 159 2.42 -11.64 4.92
C ALA A 159 2.65 -10.93 6.26
N PRO A 160 3.91 -10.67 6.65
CA PRO A 160 4.22 -9.95 7.89
C PRO A 160 3.69 -8.51 7.84
N GLY A 161 3.12 -8.02 8.94
CA GLY A 161 2.62 -6.64 9.04
C GLY A 161 1.11 -6.51 9.24
N GLY A 162 0.43 -7.63 9.50
CA GLY A 162 -1.00 -7.66 9.87
C GLY A 162 -1.94 -7.26 8.73
N SER A 163 -3.08 -6.65 9.07
CA SER A 163 -4.14 -6.34 8.09
C SER A 163 -3.68 -5.39 6.97
N GLY A 164 -2.76 -4.46 7.26
CA GLY A 164 -2.21 -3.55 6.25
C GLY A 164 -1.39 -4.29 5.19
N ALA A 165 -0.49 -5.20 5.61
CA ALA A 165 0.29 -6.02 4.70
C ALA A 165 -0.61 -6.98 3.90
N TYR A 166 -1.61 -7.56 4.55
CA TYR A 166 -2.62 -8.39 3.89
C TYR A 166 -3.30 -7.66 2.74
N THR A 167 -3.89 -6.50 3.00
CA THR A 167 -4.60 -5.72 1.96
C THR A 167 -3.67 -5.25 0.85
N MET A 168 -2.46 -4.80 1.18
CA MET A 168 -1.48 -4.35 0.20
C MET A 168 -0.89 -5.49 -0.63
N CYS A 169 -0.87 -6.73 -0.13
CA CYS A 169 -0.51 -7.90 -0.91
C CYS A 169 -1.48 -8.11 -2.09
N PHE A 170 -2.79 -7.95 -1.87
CA PHE A 170 -3.78 -8.01 -2.96
C PHE A 170 -3.68 -6.81 -3.90
N HIS A 171 -3.35 -5.63 -3.38
CA HIS A 171 -3.08 -4.48 -4.23
C HIS A 171 -1.91 -4.78 -5.18
N GLY A 172 -0.81 -5.32 -4.66
CA GLY A 172 0.32 -5.75 -5.49
C GLY A 172 -0.04 -6.82 -6.50
N LEU A 173 -0.89 -7.78 -6.11
CA LEU A 173 -1.41 -8.79 -7.03
C LEU A 173 -2.13 -8.14 -8.22
N GLY A 174 -2.87 -7.03 -7.99
CA GLY A 174 -3.57 -6.29 -9.03
C GLY A 174 -2.66 -5.80 -10.16
N HIS A 175 -1.45 -5.32 -9.84
CA HIS A 175 -0.45 -4.97 -10.85
C HIS A 175 -0.13 -6.17 -11.75
N GLY A 176 0.14 -7.32 -11.15
CA GLY A 176 0.43 -8.55 -11.90
C GLY A 176 -0.75 -9.08 -12.70
N VAL A 177 -1.96 -9.00 -12.13
CA VAL A 177 -3.20 -9.44 -12.80
C VAL A 177 -3.45 -8.64 -14.07
N LEU A 178 -3.30 -7.31 -14.05
CA LEU A 178 -3.48 -6.49 -15.24
C LEU A 178 -2.44 -6.82 -16.31
N ALA A 179 -1.16 -6.95 -15.94
CA ALA A 179 -0.11 -7.32 -16.87
C ALA A 179 -0.36 -8.72 -17.46
N TYR A 180 -0.72 -9.70 -16.63
CA TYR A 180 -1.06 -11.06 -17.07
C TYR A 180 -2.29 -11.11 -17.96
N ALA A 181 -3.31 -10.28 -17.69
CA ALA A 181 -4.50 -10.13 -18.54
C ALA A 181 -4.21 -9.43 -19.89
N GLY A 182 -2.96 -9.09 -20.20
CA GLY A 182 -2.60 -8.34 -21.40
C GLY A 182 -3.09 -6.90 -21.38
N TYR A 183 -3.16 -6.30 -20.19
CA TYR A 183 -3.68 -4.96 -19.92
C TYR A 183 -5.16 -4.77 -20.33
N ASP A 184 -5.91 -5.88 -20.48
CA ASP A 184 -7.36 -5.84 -20.58
C ASP A 184 -7.97 -5.67 -19.19
N LEU A 185 -8.52 -4.49 -18.93
CA LEU A 185 -9.03 -4.13 -17.60
C LEU A 185 -10.26 -4.97 -17.20
N ASP A 186 -11.15 -5.26 -18.14
CA ASP A 186 -12.36 -6.04 -17.83
C ASP A 186 -11.98 -7.46 -17.40
N ARG A 187 -11.05 -8.09 -18.12
CA ARG A 187 -10.49 -9.40 -17.74
C ARG A 187 -9.76 -9.34 -16.40
N ALA A 188 -8.99 -8.28 -16.13
CA ALA A 188 -8.30 -8.10 -14.88
C ALA A 188 -9.28 -7.97 -13.70
N VAL A 189 -10.38 -7.23 -13.86
CA VAL A 189 -11.45 -7.10 -12.85
C VAL A 189 -12.09 -8.45 -12.58
N GLU A 190 -12.41 -9.25 -13.59
CA GLU A 190 -12.93 -10.61 -13.43
C GLU A 190 -11.97 -11.52 -12.66
N MET A 191 -10.68 -11.45 -12.95
CA MET A 191 -9.66 -12.21 -12.23
C MET A 191 -9.53 -11.74 -10.77
N CYS A 192 -9.53 -10.43 -10.52
CA CYS A 192 -9.55 -9.87 -9.16
C CYS A 192 -10.78 -10.37 -8.37
N GLY A 193 -11.94 -10.52 -9.01
CA GLY A 193 -13.14 -11.09 -8.38
C GLY A 193 -12.96 -12.50 -7.80
N LYS A 194 -11.92 -13.23 -8.23
CA LYS A 194 -11.60 -14.58 -7.74
C LYS A 194 -10.68 -14.59 -6.51
N THR A 195 -10.20 -13.44 -6.06
CA THR A 195 -9.24 -13.35 -4.96
C THR A 195 -9.89 -13.40 -3.58
N GLY A 196 -11.16 -13.03 -3.45
CA GLY A 196 -11.91 -13.06 -2.20
C GLY A 196 -12.99 -11.99 -2.12
N THR A 197 -13.78 -12.02 -1.04
CA THR A 197 -14.99 -11.18 -0.85
C THR A 197 -14.89 -10.18 0.31
N ARG A 198 -13.79 -10.14 1.05
CA ARG A 198 -13.59 -9.29 2.25
C ARG A 198 -12.72 -8.07 2.00
N GLY A 199 -12.73 -7.55 0.78
CA GLY A 199 -11.89 -6.42 0.37
C GLY A 199 -10.70 -6.83 -0.50
N GLU A 200 -10.44 -8.13 -0.69
CA GLU A 200 -9.37 -8.63 -1.54
C GLU A 200 -9.57 -8.18 -2.99
N ALA A 201 -10.72 -8.47 -3.56
CA ALA A 201 -11.05 -8.10 -4.94
C ALA A 201 -10.98 -6.58 -5.19
N PRO A 202 -11.57 -5.70 -4.35
CA PRO A 202 -11.42 -4.26 -4.48
C PRO A 202 -9.97 -3.77 -4.42
N GLN A 203 -9.15 -4.31 -3.52
CA GLN A 203 -7.72 -3.96 -3.44
C GLN A 203 -6.95 -4.39 -4.71
N CYS A 204 -7.22 -5.59 -5.22
CA CYS A 204 -6.67 -6.07 -6.48
C CYS A 204 -7.06 -5.13 -7.64
N ILE A 205 -8.32 -4.72 -7.73
CA ILE A 205 -8.78 -3.75 -8.74
C ILE A 205 -8.03 -2.42 -8.60
N GLY A 206 -7.83 -1.92 -7.37
CA GLY A 206 -7.05 -0.72 -7.12
C GLY A 206 -5.62 -0.81 -7.66
N GLY A 207 -4.95 -1.96 -7.46
CA GLY A 207 -3.62 -2.24 -8.02
C GLY A 207 -3.63 -2.31 -9.56
N ALA A 208 -4.63 -2.94 -10.15
CA ALA A 208 -4.79 -2.99 -11.61
C ALA A 208 -4.98 -1.58 -12.21
N ILE A 209 -5.74 -0.70 -11.56
CA ILE A 209 -5.89 0.70 -11.98
C ILE A 209 -4.55 1.45 -11.90
N MET A 210 -3.77 1.27 -10.83
CA MET A 210 -2.44 1.89 -10.74
C MET A 210 -1.50 1.40 -11.85
N GLU A 211 -1.49 0.11 -12.14
CA GLU A 211 -0.71 -0.46 -13.24
C GLU A 211 -1.16 0.09 -14.60
N MET A 212 -2.46 0.28 -14.81
CA MET A 212 -2.99 0.91 -16.03
C MET A 212 -2.48 2.33 -16.21
N ILE A 213 -2.36 3.11 -15.13
CA ILE A 213 -1.96 4.53 -15.18
C ILE A 213 -0.47 4.68 -15.46
N SER A 214 0.38 3.99 -14.70
CA SER A 214 1.83 4.23 -14.64
C SER A 214 2.70 2.98 -14.77
N GLY A 215 2.12 1.86 -15.18
CA GLY A 215 2.80 0.58 -15.34
C GLY A 215 3.47 0.42 -16.72
N GLY A 216 3.33 -0.75 -17.27
CA GLY A 216 3.84 -1.10 -18.61
C GLY A 216 5.26 -1.67 -18.60
N GLY A 217 5.85 -1.91 -17.43
CA GLY A 217 7.19 -2.48 -17.30
C GLY A 217 7.36 -3.87 -17.93
N HIS A 218 6.27 -4.64 -18.07
CA HIS A 218 6.30 -5.99 -18.67
C HIS A 218 6.11 -5.96 -20.18
N ASN A 219 5.26 -5.08 -20.72
CA ASN A 219 5.03 -4.91 -22.16
C ASN A 219 4.51 -3.51 -22.44
N HIS A 220 5.42 -2.58 -22.68
CA HIS A 220 5.10 -1.16 -22.85
C HIS A 220 4.22 -0.89 -24.08
N GLU A 221 4.43 -1.58 -25.18
CA GLU A 221 3.64 -1.38 -26.42
C GLU A 221 2.17 -1.76 -26.18
N LEU A 222 1.94 -2.96 -25.63
CA LEU A 222 0.59 -3.43 -25.34
C LEU A 222 -0.09 -2.58 -24.27
N TRP A 223 0.64 -2.21 -23.21
CA TRP A 223 0.15 -1.31 -22.18
C TRP A 223 -0.29 0.03 -22.77
N SER A 224 0.55 0.68 -23.58
CA SER A 224 0.25 1.99 -24.18
C SER A 224 -1.02 1.93 -25.02
N LYS A 225 -1.19 0.87 -25.82
CA LYS A 225 -2.40 0.64 -26.62
C LYS A 225 -3.65 0.47 -25.76
N GLN A 226 -3.60 -0.36 -24.72
CA GLN A 226 -4.74 -0.61 -23.84
C GLN A 226 -5.03 0.59 -22.95
N ARG A 227 -4.00 1.30 -22.49
CA ARG A 227 -4.13 2.52 -21.69
C ARG A 227 -5.02 3.55 -22.39
N THR A 228 -4.80 3.79 -23.68
CA THR A 228 -5.62 4.75 -24.45
C THR A 228 -7.08 4.31 -24.64
N LYS A 229 -7.36 3.01 -24.56
CA LYS A 229 -8.73 2.47 -24.60
C LYS A 229 -9.51 2.84 -23.33
N TYR A 230 -8.87 2.71 -22.15
CA TYR A 230 -9.52 2.86 -20.85
C TYR A 230 -9.36 4.26 -20.25
N LEU A 231 -8.20 4.91 -20.46
CA LEU A 231 -7.89 6.24 -19.92
C LEU A 231 -8.06 7.29 -21.03
N ARG A 232 -9.24 7.91 -21.05
CA ARG A 232 -9.64 8.89 -22.08
C ARG A 232 -9.83 10.28 -21.46
N LYS A 233 -9.21 11.31 -22.04
CA LYS A 233 -9.31 12.69 -21.53
C LYS A 233 -10.73 13.23 -21.57
N GLU A 234 -11.55 12.79 -22.51
CA GLU A 234 -12.95 13.19 -22.67
C GLU A 234 -13.86 12.58 -21.59
N ASN A 235 -13.50 11.40 -21.10
CA ASN A 235 -14.15 10.74 -19.97
C ASN A 235 -13.09 10.10 -19.04
N PRO A 236 -12.44 10.88 -18.17
CA PRO A 236 -11.34 10.39 -17.35
C PRO A 236 -11.73 9.31 -16.34
N LEU A 237 -13.03 9.16 -16.05
CA LEU A 237 -13.56 8.15 -15.14
C LEU A 237 -14.04 6.89 -15.86
N ALA A 238 -13.85 6.78 -17.20
CA ALA A 238 -14.34 5.66 -17.99
C ALA A 238 -13.82 4.30 -17.48
N ALA A 239 -12.58 4.22 -17.03
CA ALA A 239 -12.01 3.00 -16.47
C ALA A 239 -12.77 2.48 -15.24
N CYS A 240 -13.38 3.38 -14.45
CA CYS A 240 -14.19 3.03 -13.28
C CYS A 240 -15.68 2.75 -13.61
N GLN A 241 -16.05 2.78 -14.89
CA GLN A 241 -17.43 2.64 -15.37
C GLN A 241 -17.57 1.46 -16.37
N THR A 242 -16.58 0.57 -16.43
CA THR A 242 -16.67 -0.60 -17.33
C THR A 242 -17.76 -1.55 -16.85
N GLN A 243 -18.29 -2.35 -17.75
CA GLN A 243 -19.37 -3.30 -17.44
C GLN A 243 -18.94 -4.36 -16.41
N ALA A 244 -17.67 -4.74 -16.42
CA ALA A 244 -17.10 -5.72 -15.48
C ALA A 244 -16.90 -5.15 -14.07
N MET A 245 -16.91 -3.81 -13.88
CA MET A 245 -16.57 -3.14 -12.64
C MET A 245 -17.66 -3.30 -11.57
N PRO A 246 -17.45 -4.06 -10.48
CA PRO A 246 -18.41 -4.17 -9.39
C PRO A 246 -18.46 -2.89 -8.56
N ALA A 247 -19.52 -2.68 -7.78
CA ALA A 247 -19.75 -1.44 -7.04
C ALA A 247 -18.63 -1.11 -6.05
N ASP A 248 -18.14 -2.11 -5.30
CA ASP A 248 -17.02 -1.96 -4.37
C ASP A 248 -15.67 -1.77 -5.11
N GLY A 249 -15.47 -2.46 -6.22
CA GLY A 249 -14.33 -2.26 -7.10
C GLY A 249 -14.29 -0.85 -7.68
N ARG A 250 -15.45 -0.29 -8.03
CA ARG A 250 -15.57 1.09 -8.51
C ARG A 250 -15.09 2.11 -7.46
N ILE A 251 -15.39 1.90 -6.18
CA ILE A 251 -14.90 2.75 -5.09
C ILE A 251 -13.36 2.76 -5.07
N PHE A 252 -12.74 1.59 -5.14
CA PHE A 252 -11.27 1.49 -5.18
C PHE A 252 -10.69 2.06 -6.49
N CYS A 253 -11.35 1.84 -7.62
CA CYS A 253 -10.96 2.49 -8.86
C CYS A 253 -10.93 4.02 -8.70
N LEU A 254 -11.95 4.62 -8.11
CA LEU A 254 -12.03 6.07 -7.89
C LEU A 254 -10.94 6.59 -6.94
N ILE A 255 -10.53 5.80 -5.94
CA ILE A 255 -9.40 6.14 -5.06
C ILE A 255 -8.07 6.12 -5.82
N TYR A 256 -7.88 5.17 -6.72
CA TYR A 256 -6.58 4.95 -7.36
C TYR A 256 -6.41 5.61 -8.73
N ILE A 257 -7.50 6.11 -9.36
CA ILE A 257 -7.42 6.77 -10.67
C ILE A 257 -6.92 8.21 -10.60
N THR A 258 -6.81 8.80 -9.43
CA THR A 258 -6.53 10.22 -9.23
C THR A 258 -5.24 10.73 -9.90
N PRO A 259 -4.12 10.00 -10.01
CA PRO A 259 -2.98 10.47 -10.80
C PRO A 259 -3.34 10.70 -12.28
N TYR A 260 -4.21 9.87 -12.84
CA TYR A 260 -4.69 10.09 -14.21
C TYR A 260 -5.61 11.32 -14.30
N LEU A 261 -6.38 11.62 -13.27
CA LEU A 261 -7.21 12.84 -13.26
C LEU A 261 -6.36 14.10 -13.32
N TRP A 262 -5.18 14.12 -12.68
CA TRP A 262 -4.20 15.19 -12.84
C TRP A 262 -3.70 15.29 -14.28
N GLU A 263 -3.28 14.18 -14.87
CA GLU A 263 -2.84 14.14 -16.27
C GLU A 263 -3.95 14.64 -17.20
N ALA A 264 -5.19 14.21 -17.01
CA ALA A 264 -6.34 14.63 -17.79
C ALA A 264 -6.66 16.13 -17.60
N ALA A 265 -6.36 16.71 -16.44
CA ALA A 265 -6.46 18.14 -16.19
C ALA A 265 -5.31 18.95 -16.81
N GLY A 266 -4.28 18.29 -17.34
CA GLY A 266 -3.11 18.94 -17.92
C GLY A 266 -1.98 19.22 -16.92
N ALA A 267 -2.04 18.63 -15.72
CA ALA A 267 -1.02 18.78 -14.71
C ALA A 267 0.22 17.94 -15.03
N ASP A 268 1.39 18.44 -14.61
CA ASP A 268 2.61 17.64 -14.53
C ASP A 268 2.56 16.76 -13.27
N ILE A 269 2.40 15.44 -13.45
CA ILE A 269 2.39 14.46 -12.36
C ILE A 269 3.70 14.52 -11.55
N GLY A 270 4.81 14.84 -12.18
CA GLY A 270 6.11 14.95 -11.53
C GLY A 270 6.25 16.15 -10.59
N SER A 271 5.43 17.19 -10.79
CA SER A 271 5.52 18.45 -10.03
C SER A 271 4.16 19.16 -9.90
N PRO A 272 3.14 18.50 -9.31
CA PRO A 272 1.79 19.06 -9.20
C PRO A 272 1.79 20.29 -8.28
N THR A 273 1.00 21.30 -8.66
CA THR A 273 0.76 22.51 -7.88
C THR A 273 -0.63 22.49 -7.23
N GLY A 274 -0.89 23.40 -6.27
CA GLY A 274 -2.23 23.55 -5.69
C GLY A 274 -3.31 23.84 -6.73
N LYS A 275 -2.97 24.52 -7.84
CA LYS A 275 -3.88 24.76 -8.96
C LYS A 275 -4.25 23.49 -9.69
N ASP A 276 -3.30 22.57 -9.85
CA ASP A 276 -3.51 21.28 -10.52
C ASP A 276 -4.47 20.41 -9.72
N PHE A 277 -4.33 20.37 -8.39
CA PHE A 277 -5.28 19.72 -7.51
C PHE A 277 -6.70 20.30 -7.71
N SER A 278 -6.85 21.62 -7.59
CA SER A 278 -8.14 22.30 -7.73
C SER A 278 -8.77 22.07 -9.11
N ALA A 279 -7.98 22.13 -10.17
CA ALA A 279 -8.44 21.88 -11.54
C ALA A 279 -8.93 20.43 -11.73
N SER A 280 -8.34 19.48 -11.01
CA SER A 280 -8.67 18.06 -11.11
C SER A 280 -9.92 17.67 -10.32
N PHE A 281 -10.28 18.41 -9.27
CA PHE A 281 -11.47 18.15 -8.43
C PHE A 281 -12.77 18.18 -9.24
N ARG A 282 -12.83 18.93 -10.34
CA ARG A 282 -14.01 18.97 -11.24
C ARG A 282 -14.44 17.57 -11.72
N PHE A 283 -13.54 16.61 -11.82
CA PHE A 283 -13.88 15.25 -12.22
C PHE A 283 -14.63 14.49 -11.12
N CYS A 284 -14.29 14.74 -9.85
CA CYS A 284 -15.06 14.22 -8.71
C CYS A 284 -16.42 14.94 -8.58
N ASP A 285 -16.47 16.25 -8.85
CA ASP A 285 -17.70 17.04 -8.83
C ASP A 285 -18.67 16.63 -9.95
N ALA A 286 -18.17 16.09 -11.07
CA ALA A 286 -18.98 15.58 -12.17
C ALA A 286 -19.67 14.24 -11.87
N LEU A 287 -19.32 13.55 -10.78
CA LEU A 287 -20.08 12.38 -10.31
C LEU A 287 -21.46 12.81 -9.84
N ALA A 288 -22.46 11.93 -10.01
CA ALA A 288 -23.84 12.22 -9.64
C ALA A 288 -23.96 12.70 -8.18
N ALA A 289 -24.83 13.65 -7.91
CA ALA A 289 -24.97 14.27 -6.59
C ALA A 289 -25.41 13.27 -5.49
N ASP A 290 -26.13 12.23 -5.88
CA ASP A 290 -26.58 11.12 -5.02
C ASP A 290 -25.52 10.00 -4.87
N ASP A 291 -24.42 10.05 -5.63
CA ASP A 291 -23.28 9.12 -5.51
C ASP A 291 -22.29 9.62 -4.44
N ALA A 292 -22.74 9.77 -3.21
CA ALA A 292 -21.89 10.25 -2.12
C ALA A 292 -20.64 9.40 -1.91
N ALA A 293 -20.78 8.05 -1.92
CA ALA A 293 -19.67 7.14 -1.74
C ALA A 293 -18.60 7.26 -2.86
N GLY A 294 -19.04 7.42 -4.11
CA GLY A 294 -18.13 7.63 -5.24
C GLY A 294 -17.40 8.98 -5.15
N ARG A 295 -18.10 10.04 -4.77
CA ARG A 295 -17.51 11.37 -4.56
C ARG A 295 -16.47 11.34 -3.45
N ASP A 296 -16.81 10.77 -2.29
CA ASP A 296 -15.89 10.61 -1.16
C ASP A 296 -14.65 9.81 -1.53
N ALA A 297 -14.81 8.71 -2.27
CA ALA A 297 -13.71 7.89 -2.77
C ALA A 297 -12.78 8.68 -3.71
N CYS A 298 -13.35 9.44 -4.64
CA CYS A 298 -12.61 10.25 -5.59
C CYS A 298 -11.80 11.35 -4.88
N PHE A 299 -12.40 12.12 -3.99
CA PHE A 299 -11.68 13.12 -3.20
C PHE A 299 -10.67 12.49 -2.23
N GLY A 300 -11.02 11.36 -1.61
CA GLY A 300 -10.11 10.58 -0.77
C GLY A 300 -8.86 10.11 -1.52
N GLY A 301 -8.99 9.79 -2.80
CA GLY A 301 -7.87 9.47 -3.68
C GLY A 301 -6.88 10.64 -3.81
N PHE A 302 -7.36 11.87 -3.96
CA PHE A 302 -6.47 13.05 -3.96
C PHE A 302 -5.76 13.23 -2.62
N GLY A 303 -6.44 12.99 -1.47
CA GLY A 303 -5.81 12.99 -0.15
C GLY A 303 -4.69 11.96 -0.02
N LYS A 304 -4.91 10.76 -0.57
CA LYS A 304 -3.90 9.69 -0.65
C LYS A 304 -2.67 10.16 -1.44
N GLU A 305 -2.86 10.74 -2.62
CA GLU A 305 -1.76 11.22 -3.45
C GLU A 305 -1.01 12.38 -2.79
N PHE A 306 -1.72 13.32 -2.19
CA PHE A 306 -1.10 14.41 -1.44
C PHE A 306 -0.20 13.87 -0.32
N THR A 307 -0.68 12.91 0.47
CA THR A 307 0.12 12.27 1.52
C THR A 307 1.36 11.57 0.95
N THR A 308 1.21 10.90 -0.20
CA THR A 308 2.33 10.22 -0.88
C THR A 308 3.38 11.23 -1.33
N LEU A 309 2.97 12.35 -1.91
CA LEU A 309 3.88 13.42 -2.34
C LEU A 309 4.57 14.07 -1.14
N ALA A 310 3.83 14.38 -0.07
CA ALA A 310 4.38 14.97 1.14
C ALA A 310 5.41 14.07 1.83
N ASN A 311 5.20 12.74 1.83
CA ASN A 311 6.15 11.79 2.40
C ASN A 311 7.42 11.60 1.55
N ASN A 312 7.36 11.89 0.25
CA ASN A 312 8.49 11.73 -0.66
C ASN A 312 9.26 13.04 -0.88
N ARG A 313 8.78 14.14 -0.36
CA ARG A 313 9.38 15.48 -0.49
C ARG A 313 9.37 16.15 0.87
N ASP A 314 10.43 16.81 1.23
CA ASP A 314 10.46 17.76 2.35
C ASP A 314 9.63 18.99 1.96
N ILE A 315 8.31 18.89 2.14
CA ILE A 315 7.38 20.00 1.90
C ILE A 315 6.98 20.60 3.25
#